data_fb299788035b454399fb53cb15021930
#
_entry.id   fb299788035b454399fb53cb15021930
#
_cell.length_a   1.000
_cell.length_b   1.000
_cell.length_c   1.000
_cell.angle_alpha   90.00
_cell.angle_beta   90.00
_cell.angle_gamma   90.00
#
_symmetry.space_group_name_H-M   'P 1'
#
loop_
_entity.id
_entity.type
_entity.pdbx_description
1 polymer ?
#
loop_
_entity_poly.entity_id
_entity_poly.type
_entity_poly.pdbx_seq_one_letter_code
_entity_poly.pdbx_strand_id
1 'polypeptide(L)'
;MKKFLSLVIAAMAICPSVFAAEVAEAEAAAEAAPQQSTVEKILAKMPKVSGYLQTGWNYTSNDKATSSSFQAKRLRLIVDGNVGSKVSFRLQIEAFNGIAGSTNGNGQKNIQVMDAFATWAPLDAFKIRAGQFYTPLGYENSDISPATLETVDFSNIVYRMACRNPYEYNLVDYGRDLGVMFMGDVGDSGKGFKYFHYDVALTNGSIPCKDDTNKSKDIYLSATIRPFKNFNIKGTFNWGEYTSTKLAGGTGAASTVEGAANKYNPMTRCVVGAWYNDPNGIDIRGEYGFMNSKVKGEKVVEERGAYALVGYHAGKWLPVIRWDMYKDNINPLSANNYNRILLGCTFQPIANVKVPLNYGLSLYNKDVETALGYNKHHQIQLMGLFKF
;
A
#
# COMPACT_ATOMS: atom_id res chain seq x y z
N MET A 1 8.04 14.91 -24.21
CA MET A 1 7.72 15.43 -22.87
C MET A 1 6.69 16.57 -22.87
N LYS A 2 6.87 17.67 -23.62
CA LYS A 2 5.88 18.80 -23.66
C LYS A 2 4.47 18.40 -24.13
N LYS A 3 4.33 17.47 -25.09
CA LYS A 3 3.03 17.00 -25.58
C LYS A 3 2.30 16.06 -24.62
N PHE A 4 3.05 15.35 -23.76
CA PHE A 4 2.46 14.47 -22.73
C PHE A 4 1.91 15.27 -21.54
N LEU A 5 2.63 16.34 -21.18
CA LEU A 5 2.20 17.26 -20.14
C LEU A 5 0.94 18.04 -20.54
N SER A 6 0.83 18.41 -21.82
CA SER A 6 -0.38 19.07 -22.35
C SER A 6 -1.61 18.15 -22.34
N LEU A 7 -1.42 16.85 -22.51
CA LEU A 7 -2.52 15.88 -22.44
C LEU A 7 -3.03 15.68 -21.00
N VAL A 8 -2.11 15.69 -20.03
CA VAL A 8 -2.47 15.57 -18.59
C VAL A 8 -3.17 16.85 -18.12
N ILE A 9 -2.75 18.03 -18.56
CA ILE A 9 -3.39 19.32 -18.22
C ILE A 9 -4.76 19.42 -18.88
N ALA A 10 -4.93 18.95 -20.13
CA ALA A 10 -6.23 18.90 -20.79
C ALA A 10 -7.20 17.91 -20.12
N ALA A 11 -6.70 16.80 -19.56
CA ALA A 11 -7.52 15.86 -18.79
C ALA A 11 -7.98 16.44 -17.44
N MET A 12 -7.23 17.36 -16.84
CA MET A 12 -7.61 18.06 -15.59
C MET A 12 -8.68 19.14 -15.84
N ALA A 13 -8.81 19.66 -17.05
CA ALA A 13 -9.79 20.70 -17.38
C ALA A 13 -11.21 20.14 -17.65
N ILE A 14 -11.36 18.81 -17.73
CA ILE A 14 -12.67 18.17 -17.94
C ILE A 14 -13.05 17.40 -16.67
N CYS A 15 -13.21 18.10 -15.58
CA CYS A 15 -13.80 17.51 -14.37
C CYS A 15 -15.32 17.58 -14.47
N PRO A 16 -16.07 16.47 -14.51
CA PRO A 16 -17.54 16.49 -14.69
C PRO A 16 -18.32 17.10 -13.55
N SER A 17 -17.67 17.53 -12.48
CA SER A 17 -18.35 18.15 -11.33
C SER A 17 -18.81 19.59 -11.53
N VAL A 18 -18.49 20.24 -12.64
CA VAL A 18 -18.92 21.60 -12.94
C VAL A 18 -20.21 21.66 -13.78
N PHE A 19 -20.65 20.53 -14.35
CA PHE A 19 -21.85 20.48 -15.20
C PHE A 19 -23.13 19.96 -14.50
N ALA A 20 -23.13 19.81 -13.18
CA ALA A 20 -24.32 19.34 -12.46
C ALA A 20 -25.31 20.46 -12.06
N ALA A 21 -25.16 21.69 -12.56
CA ALA A 21 -25.98 22.82 -12.12
C ALA A 21 -26.92 23.41 -13.18
N GLU A 22 -26.99 22.86 -14.38
CA GLU A 22 -27.87 23.44 -15.42
C GLU A 22 -28.52 22.39 -16.33
N VAL A 23 -29.33 21.48 -15.79
CA VAL A 23 -30.42 20.83 -16.53
C VAL A 23 -31.56 20.48 -15.57
N ALA A 24 -32.25 21.45 -15.15
CA ALA A 24 -33.64 21.30 -14.69
C ALA A 24 -34.51 22.09 -15.67
N GLU A 25 -35.36 21.36 -16.36
CA GLU A 25 -36.49 21.75 -17.20
C GLU A 25 -36.42 21.32 -18.65
N ALA A 26 -36.91 20.11 -18.87
CA ALA A 26 -37.77 19.79 -20.00
C ALA A 26 -38.42 18.42 -19.75
N GLU A 27 -39.54 18.39 -19.10
CA GLU A 27 -40.45 17.25 -19.05
C GLU A 27 -41.26 17.13 -20.32
N ALA A 28 -41.57 15.86 -20.58
CA ALA A 28 -42.68 15.32 -21.38
C ALA A 28 -42.33 14.88 -22.81
N ALA A 29 -42.34 13.61 -22.95
CA ALA A 29 -43.01 12.77 -23.93
C ALA A 29 -42.18 11.64 -24.53
N ALA A 30 -42.79 10.48 -24.47
CA ALA A 30 -42.50 9.23 -25.26
C ALA A 30 -41.56 8.22 -24.59
N GLU A 31 -42.15 7.13 -24.10
CA GLU A 31 -41.56 5.83 -23.80
C GLU A 31 -40.84 5.27 -25.04
N ALA A 32 -39.53 5.48 -25.09
CA ALA A 32 -38.59 4.67 -25.83
C ALA A 32 -37.41 4.43 -24.89
N ALA A 33 -36.91 3.21 -24.82
CA ALA A 33 -35.71 2.88 -24.06
C ALA A 33 -34.64 3.93 -24.33
N PRO A 34 -33.99 4.53 -23.30
CA PRO A 34 -33.12 5.69 -23.51
C PRO A 34 -31.97 5.30 -24.41
N GLN A 35 -31.97 5.78 -25.64
CA GLN A 35 -30.79 5.69 -26.49
C GLN A 35 -29.70 6.52 -25.86
N GLN A 36 -28.69 5.85 -25.27
CA GLN A 36 -27.51 6.52 -24.76
C GLN A 36 -26.99 7.50 -25.82
N SER A 37 -26.85 8.75 -25.43
CA SER A 37 -26.33 9.80 -26.33
C SER A 37 -24.93 9.42 -26.83
N THR A 38 -24.53 9.94 -27.98
CA THR A 38 -23.18 9.70 -28.53
C THR A 38 -22.11 10.11 -27.51
N VAL A 39 -22.36 11.15 -26.71
CA VAL A 39 -21.48 11.64 -25.65
C VAL A 39 -21.36 10.60 -24.55
N GLU A 40 -22.44 10.01 -24.07
CA GLU A 40 -22.42 8.95 -23.05
C GLU A 40 -21.66 7.70 -23.54
N LYS A 41 -21.83 7.33 -24.81
CA LYS A 41 -21.06 6.23 -25.41
C LYS A 41 -19.56 6.52 -25.50
N ILE A 42 -19.18 7.77 -25.75
CA ILE A 42 -17.77 8.20 -25.74
C ILE A 42 -17.24 8.21 -24.29
N LEU A 43 -17.96 8.80 -23.36
CA LEU A 43 -17.58 8.87 -21.95
C LEU A 43 -17.43 7.47 -21.33
N ALA A 44 -18.31 6.53 -21.67
CA ALA A 44 -18.22 5.14 -21.21
C ALA A 44 -16.97 4.38 -21.71
N LYS A 45 -16.35 4.86 -22.78
CA LYS A 45 -15.11 4.31 -23.33
C LYS A 45 -13.84 5.03 -22.84
N MET A 46 -13.98 6.20 -22.23
CA MET A 46 -12.84 6.94 -21.72
C MET A 46 -12.27 6.27 -20.46
N PRO A 47 -10.95 6.28 -20.27
CA PRO A 47 -10.36 5.88 -18.99
C PRO A 47 -10.91 6.74 -17.84
N LYS A 48 -11.21 6.09 -16.72
CA LYS A 48 -11.62 6.79 -15.50
C LYS A 48 -10.40 7.41 -14.84
N VAL A 49 -10.43 8.72 -14.66
CA VAL A 49 -9.43 9.45 -13.87
C VAL A 49 -9.98 9.63 -12.47
N SER A 50 -9.19 9.30 -11.48
CA SER A 50 -9.51 9.45 -10.06
C SER A 50 -8.24 9.71 -9.28
N GLY A 51 -8.38 10.04 -8.01
CA GLY A 51 -7.21 10.26 -7.18
C GLY A 51 -7.58 10.68 -5.78
N TYR A 52 -6.56 11.02 -5.01
CA TYR A 52 -6.74 11.60 -3.68
C TYR A 52 -5.55 12.41 -3.23
N LEU A 53 -5.86 13.44 -2.45
CA LEU A 53 -4.92 14.25 -1.69
C LEU A 53 -5.03 13.86 -0.21
N GLN A 54 -3.91 13.62 0.45
CA GLN A 54 -3.83 13.48 1.91
C GLN A 54 -2.79 14.45 2.45
N THR A 55 -3.24 15.39 3.27
CA THR A 55 -2.41 16.42 3.89
C THR A 55 -2.91 16.72 5.29
N GLY A 56 -2.06 17.28 6.13
CA GLY A 56 -2.46 17.64 7.49
C GLY A 56 -1.30 17.94 8.41
N TRP A 57 -1.51 17.75 9.68
CA TRP A 57 -0.56 18.05 10.74
C TRP A 57 -0.07 16.78 11.42
N ASN A 58 1.22 16.73 11.72
CA ASN A 58 1.89 15.66 12.44
C ASN A 58 2.72 16.26 13.58
N TYR A 59 2.51 15.72 14.77
CA TYR A 59 3.28 16.04 15.97
C TYR A 59 3.94 14.77 16.48
N THR A 60 5.20 14.86 16.84
CA THR A 60 5.93 13.78 17.49
C THR A 60 6.68 14.31 18.70
N SER A 61 6.78 13.49 19.75
CA SER A 61 7.48 13.83 20.97
C SER A 61 8.10 12.60 21.62
N ASN A 62 9.28 12.78 22.16
CA ASN A 62 9.94 11.87 23.09
C ASN A 62 10.74 12.70 24.11
N ASP A 63 11.44 12.05 25.04
CA ASP A 63 12.18 12.73 26.10
C ASP A 63 13.35 13.60 25.60
N LYS A 64 13.74 13.47 24.32
CA LYS A 64 14.87 14.23 23.73
C LYS A 64 14.45 15.31 22.74
N ALA A 65 13.33 15.13 22.07
CA ALA A 65 12.94 16.01 20.97
C ALA A 65 11.42 16.04 20.76
N THR A 66 10.97 17.18 20.28
CA THR A 66 9.61 17.37 19.75
C THR A 66 9.68 17.88 18.34
N SER A 67 8.70 17.49 17.51
CA SER A 67 8.53 18.02 16.15
C SER A 67 7.07 18.29 15.89
N SER A 68 6.79 19.38 15.22
CA SER A 68 5.44 19.77 14.81
C SER A 68 5.50 20.32 13.40
N SER A 69 4.79 19.70 12.46
CA SER A 69 4.85 20.14 11.06
C SER A 69 3.57 19.82 10.30
N PHE A 70 3.25 20.65 9.33
CA PHE A 70 2.31 20.26 8.27
C PHE A 70 3.00 19.32 7.30
N GLN A 71 2.26 18.33 6.84
CA GLN A 71 2.75 17.32 5.91
C GLN A 71 1.83 17.18 4.71
N ALA A 72 2.43 17.19 3.51
CA ALA A 72 1.84 16.68 2.29
C ALA A 72 2.19 15.20 2.21
N LYS A 73 1.25 14.32 2.59
CA LYS A 73 1.55 12.91 2.78
C LYS A 73 1.42 12.10 1.50
N ARG A 74 0.34 12.32 0.76
CA ARG A 74 0.08 11.63 -0.51
C ARG A 74 -0.68 12.53 -1.47
N LEU A 75 -0.26 12.54 -2.72
CA LEU A 75 -1.02 13.06 -3.85
C LEU A 75 -0.98 12.02 -4.96
N ARG A 76 -2.07 11.27 -5.12
CA ARG A 76 -2.15 10.20 -6.11
C ARG A 76 -3.14 10.52 -7.20
N LEU A 77 -2.69 10.30 -8.43
CA LEU A 77 -3.54 10.29 -9.62
C LEU A 77 -3.59 8.87 -10.16
N ILE A 78 -4.79 8.40 -10.46
CA ILE A 78 -5.07 7.04 -10.91
C ILE A 78 -5.85 7.13 -12.22
N VAL A 79 -5.39 6.40 -13.23
CA VAL A 79 -6.07 6.24 -14.51
C VAL A 79 -6.37 4.75 -14.69
N ASP A 80 -7.65 4.41 -14.66
CA ASP A 80 -8.16 3.06 -14.92
C ASP A 80 -8.89 3.02 -16.26
N GLY A 81 -8.63 2.00 -17.07
CA GLY A 81 -9.31 1.86 -18.36
C GLY A 81 -9.44 0.42 -18.81
N ASN A 82 -10.24 0.22 -19.84
CA ASN A 82 -10.46 -1.08 -20.46
C ASN A 82 -10.10 -1.04 -21.93
N VAL A 83 -9.50 -2.12 -22.41
CA VAL A 83 -9.23 -2.37 -23.82
C VAL A 83 -10.07 -3.59 -24.24
N GLY A 84 -11.23 -3.33 -24.81
CA GLY A 84 -12.23 -4.36 -25.05
C GLY A 84 -12.87 -4.85 -23.72
N SER A 85 -13.45 -6.05 -23.76
CA SER A 85 -14.24 -6.59 -22.63
C SER A 85 -13.41 -7.40 -21.60
N LYS A 86 -12.19 -7.76 -21.94
CA LYS A 86 -11.39 -8.70 -21.13
C LYS A 86 -10.03 -8.15 -20.68
N VAL A 87 -9.65 -6.98 -21.13
CA VAL A 87 -8.36 -6.36 -20.76
C VAL A 87 -8.63 -5.06 -20.07
N SER A 88 -8.06 -4.88 -18.89
CA SER A 88 -8.04 -3.63 -18.14
C SER A 88 -6.61 -3.18 -17.90
N PHE A 89 -6.43 -1.89 -17.68
CA PHE A 89 -5.13 -1.33 -17.29
C PHE A 89 -5.30 -0.32 -16.17
N ARG A 90 -4.23 -0.15 -15.42
CA ARG A 90 -4.08 0.91 -14.40
C ARG A 90 -2.74 1.60 -14.55
N LEU A 91 -2.78 2.93 -14.45
CA LEU A 91 -1.62 3.76 -14.19
C LEU A 91 -1.88 4.56 -12.90
N GLN A 92 -0.94 4.53 -11.96
CA GLN A 92 -1.00 5.34 -10.74
C GLN A 92 0.33 6.03 -10.51
N ILE A 93 0.28 7.33 -10.20
CA ILE A 93 1.44 8.11 -9.81
C ILE A 93 1.29 8.66 -8.40
N GLU A 94 2.41 8.88 -7.70
CA GLU A 94 2.51 9.57 -6.42
C GLU A 94 3.37 10.83 -6.62
N ALA A 95 2.84 11.99 -6.23
CA ALA A 95 3.51 13.27 -6.46
C ALA A 95 4.10 13.92 -5.20
N PHE A 96 3.63 13.56 -3.99
CA PHE A 96 4.13 14.16 -2.75
C PHE A 96 5.17 13.31 -2.01
N ASN A 97 5.07 12.01 -2.12
CA ASN A 97 5.88 11.10 -1.33
C ASN A 97 6.54 10.05 -2.23
N GLY A 98 7.13 10.51 -3.31
CA GLY A 98 7.93 9.67 -4.20
C GLY A 98 9.04 8.93 -3.44
N ILE A 99 9.80 8.13 -4.14
CA ILE A 99 10.85 7.27 -3.56
C ILE A 99 11.69 8.07 -2.56
N ALA A 100 11.70 7.65 -1.30
CA ALA A 100 12.57 8.25 -0.30
C ALA A 100 14.02 8.09 -0.75
N GLY A 101 14.76 9.19 -0.77
CA GLY A 101 16.12 9.22 -1.34
C GLY A 101 16.19 9.67 -2.80
N SER A 102 15.09 9.63 -3.55
CA SER A 102 15.02 10.25 -4.88
C SER A 102 14.52 11.68 -4.76
N THR A 103 15.40 12.60 -4.43
CA THR A 103 15.11 14.03 -4.39
C THR A 103 15.82 14.73 -5.53
N ASN A 104 15.26 15.87 -6.01
CA ASN A 104 16.03 16.80 -6.82
C ASN A 104 17.12 17.48 -5.96
N GLY A 105 18.01 18.23 -6.59
CA GLY A 105 19.10 18.93 -5.90
C GLY A 105 18.66 19.88 -4.76
N ASN A 106 17.36 20.20 -4.67
CA ASN A 106 16.76 21.05 -3.62
C ASN A 106 16.06 20.24 -2.51
N GLY A 107 16.21 18.91 -2.47
CA GLY A 107 15.56 18.05 -1.48
C GLY A 107 14.08 17.76 -1.73
N GLN A 108 13.50 18.23 -2.83
CA GLN A 108 12.12 17.94 -3.18
C GLN A 108 11.99 16.52 -3.73
N LYS A 109 10.94 15.80 -3.33
CA LYS A 109 10.68 14.43 -3.79
C LYS A 109 10.19 14.40 -5.23
N ASN A 110 10.66 13.44 -6.00
CA ASN A 110 10.27 13.27 -7.39
C ASN A 110 8.90 12.58 -7.51
N ILE A 111 8.19 12.85 -8.60
CA ILE A 111 7.01 12.11 -8.99
C ILE A 111 7.42 10.67 -9.30
N GLN A 112 6.67 9.71 -8.77
CA GLN A 112 6.91 8.29 -8.95
C GLN A 112 5.73 7.59 -9.59
N VAL A 113 6.02 6.68 -10.53
CA VAL A 113 5.02 5.71 -11.00
C VAL A 113 4.88 4.62 -9.95
N MET A 114 3.65 4.46 -9.43
CA MET A 114 3.33 3.43 -8.43
C MET A 114 2.84 2.16 -9.10
N ASP A 115 1.76 2.25 -9.86
CA ASP A 115 1.19 1.14 -10.61
C ASP A 115 1.25 1.44 -12.11
N ALA A 116 1.65 0.45 -12.90
CA ALA A 116 1.62 0.50 -14.36
C ALA A 116 1.46 -0.93 -14.86
N PHE A 117 0.22 -1.40 -15.00
CA PHE A 117 -0.05 -2.77 -15.39
C PHE A 117 -1.27 -2.91 -16.28
N ALA A 118 -1.32 -4.00 -17.04
CA ALA A 118 -2.51 -4.50 -17.69
C ALA A 118 -2.92 -5.85 -17.13
N THR A 119 -4.22 -6.12 -17.10
CA THR A 119 -4.79 -7.39 -16.65
C THR A 119 -5.69 -7.95 -17.75
N TRP A 120 -5.37 -9.15 -18.23
CA TRP A 120 -6.23 -9.94 -19.09
C TRP A 120 -7.05 -10.89 -18.22
N ALA A 121 -8.36 -10.82 -18.32
CA ALA A 121 -9.31 -11.58 -17.51
C ALA A 121 -10.29 -12.37 -18.40
N PRO A 122 -9.85 -13.48 -19.02
CA PRO A 122 -10.73 -14.31 -19.84
C PRO A 122 -11.84 -14.99 -19.02
N LEU A 123 -11.54 -15.35 -17.77
CA LEU A 123 -12.42 -16.05 -16.81
C LEU A 123 -12.21 -15.48 -15.40
N ASP A 124 -13.21 -15.58 -14.54
CA ASP A 124 -13.05 -15.24 -13.10
C ASP A 124 -11.96 -16.09 -12.44
N ALA A 125 -11.93 -17.37 -12.77
CA ALA A 125 -10.99 -18.32 -12.20
C ALA A 125 -9.57 -18.20 -12.76
N PHE A 126 -9.35 -17.42 -13.80
CA PHE A 126 -8.03 -17.26 -14.41
C PHE A 126 -7.85 -15.87 -15.03
N LYS A 127 -6.90 -15.13 -14.52
CA LYS A 127 -6.52 -13.78 -14.96
C LYS A 127 -5.01 -13.67 -14.99
N ILE A 128 -4.47 -12.89 -15.90
CA ILE A 128 -3.03 -12.60 -16.00
C ILE A 128 -2.85 -11.10 -15.90
N ARG A 129 -2.01 -10.66 -14.99
CA ARG A 129 -1.56 -9.28 -14.84
C ARG A 129 -0.08 -9.18 -15.19
N ALA A 130 0.30 -8.19 -15.97
CA ALA A 130 1.69 -7.90 -16.30
C ALA A 130 1.98 -6.41 -16.14
N GLY A 131 3.16 -6.08 -15.63
CA GLY A 131 3.62 -4.73 -15.35
C GLY A 131 4.05 -4.54 -13.92
N GLN A 132 3.98 -3.30 -13.40
CA GLN A 132 4.28 -2.95 -12.03
C GLN A 132 3.00 -2.90 -11.19
N PHE A 133 2.94 -3.72 -10.16
CA PHE A 133 1.75 -3.89 -9.32
C PHE A 133 2.13 -4.21 -7.87
N TYR A 134 1.16 -4.12 -6.95
CA TYR A 134 1.33 -4.61 -5.59
C TYR A 134 1.67 -6.09 -5.56
N THR A 135 2.76 -6.44 -4.88
CA THR A 135 3.06 -7.84 -4.57
C THR A 135 2.00 -8.41 -3.63
N PRO A 136 1.56 -9.66 -3.82
CA PRO A 136 0.48 -10.25 -3.04
C PRO A 136 0.93 -10.70 -1.64
N LEU A 137 1.74 -9.89 -0.95
CA LEU A 137 2.28 -10.19 0.38
C LEU A 137 1.45 -9.48 1.47
N GLY A 138 0.63 -10.26 2.18
CA GLY A 138 -0.25 -9.75 3.21
C GLY A 138 -1.51 -9.07 2.66
N TYR A 139 -2.49 -8.91 3.53
CA TYR A 139 -3.76 -8.26 3.22
C TYR A 139 -3.64 -6.75 3.14
N GLU A 140 -3.04 -6.14 4.16
CA GLU A 140 -2.98 -4.67 4.22
C GLU A 140 -2.14 -4.08 3.08
N ASN A 141 -1.16 -4.82 2.55
CA ASN A 141 -0.38 -4.38 1.40
C ASN A 141 -1.15 -4.50 0.08
N SER A 142 -1.73 -5.66 -0.21
CA SER A 142 -2.27 -5.95 -1.54
C SER A 142 -3.74 -5.58 -1.72
N ASP A 143 -4.51 -5.57 -0.64
CA ASP A 143 -5.97 -5.47 -0.70
C ASP A 143 -6.54 -4.16 -0.13
N ILE A 144 -5.71 -3.34 0.56
CA ILE A 144 -6.14 -2.06 1.14
C ILE A 144 -5.44 -0.89 0.47
N SER A 145 -6.22 0.06 -0.03
CA SER A 145 -5.70 1.35 -0.47
C SER A 145 -5.47 2.29 0.72
N PRO A 146 -4.43 3.15 0.71
CA PRO A 146 -4.30 4.23 1.70
C PRO A 146 -5.54 5.13 1.80
N ALA A 147 -6.32 5.24 0.72
CA ALA A 147 -7.55 6.03 0.69
C ALA A 147 -8.73 5.38 1.44
N THR A 148 -8.64 4.07 1.71
CA THR A 148 -9.66 3.31 2.45
C THR A 148 -9.21 2.91 3.85
N LEU A 149 -7.92 3.02 4.13
CA LEU A 149 -7.34 2.69 5.42
C LEU A 149 -8.03 3.45 6.57
N GLU A 150 -8.25 2.79 7.69
CA GLU A 150 -8.92 3.33 8.88
C GLU A 150 -8.01 4.24 9.69
N THR A 151 -6.71 4.04 9.55
CA THR A 151 -5.64 4.83 10.17
C THR A 151 -4.89 5.68 9.14
N VAL A 152 -4.10 6.62 9.59
CA VAL A 152 -3.27 7.45 8.68
C VAL A 152 -2.16 6.63 8.03
N ASP A 153 -1.55 5.72 8.80
CA ASP A 153 -0.42 4.91 8.40
C ASP A 153 -0.75 3.41 8.37
N PHE A 154 -0.15 2.70 7.44
CA PHE A 154 -0.12 1.25 7.40
C PHE A 154 0.63 0.65 8.61
N SER A 155 0.46 -0.65 8.81
CA SER A 155 1.25 -1.43 9.77
C SER A 155 2.71 -1.58 9.32
N ASN A 156 3.55 -2.06 10.25
CA ASN A 156 4.93 -2.38 9.92
C ASN A 156 5.08 -3.58 8.98
N ILE A 157 4.11 -4.46 8.90
CA ILE A 157 4.13 -5.54 7.91
C ILE A 157 4.22 -4.95 6.50
N VAL A 158 3.45 -3.89 6.21
CA VAL A 158 3.54 -3.20 4.92
C VAL A 158 4.86 -2.46 4.78
N TYR A 159 5.18 -1.59 5.73
CA TYR A 159 6.34 -0.71 5.60
C TYR A 159 7.69 -1.42 5.66
N ARG A 160 7.76 -2.60 6.27
CA ARG A 160 9.00 -3.36 6.43
C ARG A 160 9.06 -4.58 5.55
N MET A 161 8.08 -5.47 5.69
CA MET A 161 8.13 -6.76 5.00
C MET A 161 7.65 -6.68 3.56
N ALA A 162 6.51 -6.04 3.30
CA ALA A 162 6.02 -5.93 1.93
C ALA A 162 6.89 -5.02 1.08
N CYS A 163 7.44 -3.96 1.66
CA CYS A 163 8.40 -3.09 0.99
C CYS A 163 9.78 -3.71 0.79
N ARG A 164 9.96 -4.99 1.05
CA ARG A 164 11.12 -5.81 0.68
C ARG A 164 12.48 -5.32 1.17
N ASN A 165 12.51 -4.38 2.07
CA ASN A 165 13.74 -3.71 2.35
C ASN A 165 14.10 -3.68 3.84
N PRO A 166 14.64 -4.77 4.37
CA PRO A 166 15.19 -4.76 5.72
C PRO A 166 16.42 -3.87 5.84
N TYR A 167 17.09 -3.55 4.73
CA TYR A 167 18.42 -2.94 4.73
C TYR A 167 18.46 -1.54 4.17
N GLU A 168 17.58 -1.22 3.25
CA GLU A 168 17.46 0.11 2.68
C GLU A 168 16.29 0.82 3.35
N TYR A 169 16.46 1.37 4.48
CA TYR A 169 15.49 2.04 5.36
C TYR A 169 14.54 3.08 4.73
N ASN A 170 14.50 3.11 3.44
CA ASN A 170 13.72 4.04 2.66
C ASN A 170 12.56 3.27 2.06
N LEU A 171 11.40 3.32 2.60
CA LEU A 171 10.07 2.85 2.21
C LEU A 171 9.77 3.02 0.70
N VAL A 172 10.63 2.47 -0.15
CA VAL A 172 10.81 2.93 -1.51
C VAL A 172 9.85 2.29 -2.46
N ASP A 173 9.51 1.04 -2.23
CA ASP A 173 8.74 0.25 -3.18
C ASP A 173 7.25 0.21 -2.87
N TYR A 174 6.83 0.69 -1.69
CA TYR A 174 5.44 0.61 -1.24
C TYR A 174 4.80 -0.75 -1.53
N GLY A 175 5.56 -1.83 -1.37
CA GLY A 175 5.11 -3.19 -1.60
C GLY A 175 4.80 -3.54 -3.05
N ARG A 176 5.44 -2.88 -4.01
CA ARG A 176 5.26 -3.13 -5.45
C ARG A 176 6.50 -3.70 -6.09
N ASP A 177 6.28 -4.39 -7.23
CA ASP A 177 7.36 -4.91 -8.06
C ASP A 177 6.90 -5.06 -9.52
N LEU A 178 7.85 -5.17 -10.43
CA LEU A 178 7.62 -5.40 -11.85
C LEU A 178 7.64 -6.91 -12.15
N GLY A 179 6.59 -7.41 -12.82
CA GLY A 179 6.53 -8.83 -13.14
C GLY A 179 5.22 -9.27 -13.78
N VAL A 180 4.92 -10.55 -13.61
CA VAL A 180 3.68 -11.19 -14.08
C VAL A 180 3.01 -11.88 -12.89
N MET A 181 1.69 -11.79 -12.81
CA MET A 181 0.88 -12.42 -11.78
C MET A 181 -0.30 -13.17 -12.41
N PHE A 182 -0.43 -14.42 -12.05
CA PHE A 182 -1.60 -15.27 -12.33
C PHE A 182 -2.50 -15.23 -11.11
N MET A 183 -3.78 -14.95 -11.30
CA MET A 183 -4.74 -14.84 -10.20
C MET A 183 -6.11 -15.36 -10.62
N GLY A 184 -6.93 -15.72 -9.66
CA GLY A 184 -8.28 -16.15 -9.94
C GLY A 184 -9.15 -16.32 -8.71
N ASP A 185 -10.44 -16.26 -8.93
CA ASP A 185 -11.49 -16.46 -7.95
C ASP A 185 -12.28 -17.71 -8.28
N VAL A 186 -12.40 -18.66 -7.32
CA VAL A 186 -12.98 -19.98 -7.51
C VAL A 186 -14.05 -20.26 -6.45
N GLY A 187 -15.04 -21.05 -6.82
CA GLY A 187 -16.12 -21.48 -5.93
C GLY A 187 -17.12 -20.35 -5.66
N ASP A 188 -18.20 -20.33 -6.44
CA ASP A 188 -19.29 -19.38 -6.24
C ASP A 188 -20.14 -19.77 -5.03
N SER A 189 -20.34 -18.82 -4.12
CA SER A 189 -21.17 -19.02 -2.93
C SER A 189 -22.67 -18.88 -3.20
N GLY A 190 -23.06 -18.37 -4.37
CA GLY A 190 -24.44 -17.95 -4.65
C GLY A 190 -24.91 -16.73 -3.84
N LYS A 191 -24.03 -16.13 -3.00
CA LYS A 191 -24.30 -14.99 -2.11
C LYS A 191 -23.47 -13.76 -2.43
N GLY A 192 -22.92 -13.70 -3.64
CA GLY A 192 -22.17 -12.54 -4.14
C GLY A 192 -20.70 -12.48 -3.70
N PHE A 193 -20.13 -13.62 -3.28
CA PHE A 193 -18.69 -13.76 -3.04
C PHE A 193 -18.18 -15.12 -3.55
N LYS A 194 -16.87 -15.21 -3.78
CA LYS A 194 -16.18 -16.46 -4.13
C LYS A 194 -15.47 -17.01 -2.91
N TYR A 195 -15.52 -18.34 -2.71
CA TYR A 195 -14.92 -18.98 -1.53
C TYR A 195 -13.40 -18.91 -1.50
N PHE A 196 -12.76 -18.91 -2.65
CA PHE A 196 -11.30 -19.01 -2.76
C PHE A 196 -10.76 -18.01 -3.77
N HIS A 197 -9.64 -17.35 -3.42
CA HIS A 197 -8.84 -16.53 -4.31
C HIS A 197 -7.39 -16.96 -4.22
N TYR A 198 -6.67 -16.92 -5.34
CA TYR A 198 -5.25 -17.21 -5.39
C TYR A 198 -4.50 -16.18 -6.22
N ASP A 199 -3.23 -15.96 -5.85
CA ASP A 199 -2.24 -15.22 -6.63
C ASP A 199 -0.95 -16.02 -6.69
N VAL A 200 -0.37 -16.10 -7.88
CA VAL A 200 0.97 -16.63 -8.13
C VAL A 200 1.72 -15.58 -8.94
N ALA A 201 2.71 -14.93 -8.35
CA ALA A 201 3.46 -13.89 -9.03
C ALA A 201 4.94 -14.26 -9.19
N LEU A 202 5.49 -13.86 -10.33
CA LEU A 202 6.91 -13.89 -10.64
C LEU A 202 7.34 -12.46 -10.93
N THR A 203 8.24 -11.93 -10.10
CA THR A 203 8.64 -10.52 -10.18
C THR A 203 10.16 -10.37 -10.21
N ASN A 204 10.65 -9.19 -10.56
CA ASN A 204 12.09 -8.92 -10.60
C ASN A 204 12.76 -9.04 -9.23
N GLY A 205 12.02 -8.83 -8.16
CA GLY A 205 12.62 -8.74 -6.86
C GLY A 205 13.45 -7.47 -6.67
N SER A 206 13.05 -6.38 -7.27
CA SER A 206 13.75 -5.09 -7.27
C SER A 206 12.84 -3.97 -6.77
N ILE A 207 13.37 -2.76 -6.67
CA ILE A 207 12.55 -1.58 -6.38
C ILE A 207 11.74 -1.17 -7.61
N PRO A 208 10.56 -0.55 -7.44
CA PRO A 208 9.75 -0.08 -8.54
C PRO A 208 10.50 0.80 -9.53
N CYS A 209 10.10 0.73 -10.80
CA CYS A 209 10.65 1.51 -11.91
C CYS A 209 12.15 1.27 -12.16
N LYS A 210 12.67 0.13 -11.71
CA LYS A 210 14.06 -0.24 -11.91
C LYS A 210 14.18 -1.62 -12.55
N ASP A 211 15.11 -1.74 -13.47
CA ASP A 211 15.46 -3.01 -14.05
C ASP A 211 16.04 -3.95 -12.99
N ASP A 212 15.93 -5.24 -13.26
CA ASP A 212 16.51 -6.26 -12.42
C ASP A 212 18.03 -6.10 -12.33
N THR A 213 18.53 -6.09 -11.11
CA THR A 213 19.97 -5.97 -10.83
C THR A 213 20.66 -7.31 -10.62
N ASN A 214 19.86 -8.39 -10.50
CA ASN A 214 20.34 -9.76 -10.39
C ASN A 214 19.58 -10.64 -11.40
N LYS A 215 19.98 -11.90 -11.55
CA LYS A 215 19.29 -12.84 -12.46
C LYS A 215 18.17 -13.63 -11.76
N SER A 216 18.03 -13.46 -10.47
CA SER A 216 17.00 -14.14 -9.67
C SER A 216 15.64 -13.43 -9.79
N LYS A 217 14.58 -14.18 -9.58
CA LYS A 217 13.23 -13.66 -9.54
C LYS A 217 12.59 -13.97 -8.19
N ASP A 218 11.73 -13.09 -7.74
CA ASP A 218 10.88 -13.33 -6.58
C ASP A 218 9.64 -14.10 -7.00
N ILE A 219 9.33 -15.17 -6.27
CA ILE A 219 8.11 -15.96 -6.43
C ILE A 219 7.22 -15.65 -5.24
N TYR A 220 5.97 -15.33 -5.51
CA TYR A 220 4.92 -15.15 -4.51
C TYR A 220 3.82 -16.17 -4.70
N LEU A 221 3.38 -16.75 -3.60
CA LEU A 221 2.20 -17.60 -3.53
C LEU A 221 1.26 -16.99 -2.48
N SER A 222 0.02 -16.76 -2.86
CA SER A 222 -1.00 -16.20 -1.99
C SER A 222 -2.30 -16.97 -2.14
N ALA A 223 -2.98 -17.22 -1.05
CA ALA A 223 -4.28 -17.84 -1.02
C ALA A 223 -5.18 -17.16 0.00
N THR A 224 -6.40 -16.82 -0.41
CA THR A 224 -7.44 -16.27 0.46
C THR A 224 -8.63 -17.19 0.48
N ILE A 225 -9.06 -17.60 1.66
CA ILE A 225 -10.27 -18.39 1.91
C ILE A 225 -11.33 -17.46 2.50
N ARG A 226 -12.56 -17.54 1.98
CA ARG A 226 -13.72 -16.76 2.42
C ARG A 226 -14.82 -17.70 2.90
N PRO A 227 -14.82 -18.14 4.18
CA PRO A 227 -15.79 -19.10 4.69
C PRO A 227 -17.23 -18.56 4.66
N PHE A 228 -17.39 -17.26 4.88
CA PHE A 228 -18.67 -16.54 4.79
C PHE A 228 -18.42 -15.08 4.38
N LYS A 229 -19.50 -14.38 4.04
CA LYS A 229 -19.44 -12.98 3.60
C LYS A 229 -18.69 -12.11 4.61
N ASN A 230 -17.83 -11.23 4.10
CA ASN A 230 -17.01 -10.26 4.84
C ASN A 230 -15.89 -10.86 5.72
N PHE A 231 -15.79 -12.19 5.86
CA PHE A 231 -14.71 -12.82 6.59
C PHE A 231 -13.73 -13.52 5.65
N ASN A 232 -12.45 -13.24 5.85
CA ASN A 232 -11.38 -13.73 4.99
C ASN A 232 -10.20 -14.19 5.85
N ILE A 233 -9.50 -15.21 5.38
CA ILE A 233 -8.24 -15.70 5.92
C ILE A 233 -7.26 -15.74 4.75
N LYS A 234 -6.12 -15.09 4.87
CA LYS A 234 -5.09 -15.03 3.82
C LYS A 234 -3.77 -15.53 4.34
N GLY A 235 -3.14 -16.40 3.57
CA GLY A 235 -1.76 -16.81 3.76
C GLY A 235 -0.94 -16.46 2.53
N THR A 236 0.25 -15.93 2.74
CA THR A 236 1.16 -15.53 1.67
C THR A 236 2.57 -16.00 1.95
N PHE A 237 3.24 -16.44 0.90
CA PHE A 237 4.62 -16.88 0.93
C PHE A 237 5.38 -16.21 -0.21
N ASN A 238 6.56 -15.71 0.08
CA ASN A 238 7.50 -15.21 -0.91
C ASN A 238 8.86 -15.91 -0.72
N TRP A 239 9.42 -16.32 -1.82
CA TRP A 239 10.81 -16.71 -1.91
C TRP A 239 11.48 -15.90 -3.00
N GLY A 240 12.69 -15.41 -2.72
CA GLY A 240 13.47 -14.64 -3.65
C GLY A 240 14.90 -14.48 -3.18
N GLU A 241 15.61 -13.64 -3.89
CA GLU A 241 16.98 -13.28 -3.55
C GLU A 241 17.11 -11.76 -3.60
N TYR A 242 17.95 -11.23 -2.77
CA TYR A 242 18.27 -9.81 -2.81
C TYR A 242 19.79 -9.61 -2.92
N THR A 243 20.15 -8.51 -3.55
CA THR A 243 21.53 -8.07 -3.63
C THR A 243 21.66 -6.90 -2.66
N SER A 244 22.38 -7.06 -1.56
CA SER A 244 22.65 -5.97 -0.64
C SER A 244 24.15 -5.76 -0.50
N THR A 245 24.57 -4.53 -0.71
CA THR A 245 25.90 -4.06 -0.32
C THR A 245 25.92 -3.53 1.12
N LYS A 246 24.74 -3.50 1.78
CA LYS A 246 24.56 -2.88 3.11
C LYS A 246 24.14 -3.89 4.16
N LEU A 247 24.65 -5.12 4.09
CA LEU A 247 24.58 -5.97 5.24
C LEU A 247 25.70 -5.63 6.17
N ALA A 248 25.37 -4.93 7.17
CA ALA A 248 26.02 -5.08 8.47
C ALA A 248 25.41 -4.09 9.42
N GLY A 249 24.97 -4.59 10.51
CA GLY A 249 24.78 -3.81 11.69
C GLY A 249 26.00 -2.96 11.97
N GLY A 250 25.92 -1.72 11.61
CA GLY A 250 26.98 -0.74 11.86
C GLY A 250 26.46 0.62 11.44
N THR A 251 26.29 1.45 12.38
CA THR A 251 26.20 2.90 12.24
C THR A 251 27.07 3.39 11.07
N GLY A 252 26.49 3.60 9.90
CA GLY A 252 27.02 4.45 8.84
C GLY A 252 28.24 3.97 8.06
N ALA A 253 28.84 2.83 8.38
CA ALA A 253 29.90 2.25 7.57
C ALA A 253 29.28 1.25 6.59
N ALA A 254 29.49 1.45 5.30
CA ALA A 254 29.33 0.41 4.33
C ALA A 254 30.13 -0.80 4.84
N SER A 255 29.46 -1.86 5.28
CA SER A 255 30.16 -3.10 5.50
C SER A 255 30.61 -3.57 4.13
N THR A 256 31.84 -3.36 3.86
CA THR A 256 32.58 -4.04 2.83
C THR A 256 32.78 -5.47 3.29
N VAL A 257 31.72 -6.28 3.29
CA VAL A 257 31.93 -7.71 3.20
C VAL A 257 32.43 -7.94 1.79
N GLU A 258 33.73 -8.05 1.68
CA GLU A 258 34.43 -8.30 0.42
C GLU A 258 33.78 -9.52 -0.25
N GLY A 259 33.15 -9.31 -1.40
CA GLY A 259 32.46 -10.34 -2.15
C GLY A 259 30.94 -10.45 -1.97
N ALA A 260 30.30 -9.65 -1.12
CA ALA A 260 28.82 -9.63 -0.99
C ALA A 260 28.14 -8.79 -2.08
N ALA A 261 28.84 -7.86 -2.69
CA ALA A 261 28.31 -6.92 -3.68
C ALA A 261 27.68 -7.57 -4.93
N ASN A 262 27.97 -8.84 -5.21
CA ASN A 262 27.43 -9.57 -6.36
C ASN A 262 26.93 -10.97 -5.99
N LYS A 263 26.68 -11.25 -4.71
CA LYS A 263 26.16 -12.56 -4.29
C LYS A 263 24.69 -12.45 -3.99
N TYR A 264 23.94 -13.40 -4.50
CA TYR A 264 22.51 -13.54 -4.26
C TYR A 264 22.30 -14.09 -2.85
N ASN A 265 21.53 -13.37 -2.06
CA ASN A 265 21.19 -13.75 -0.71
C ASN A 265 19.75 -14.23 -0.68
N PRO A 266 19.49 -15.51 -0.33
CA PRO A 266 18.14 -16.01 -0.28
C PRO A 266 17.33 -15.27 0.78
N MET A 267 16.07 -14.96 0.45
CA MET A 267 15.11 -14.31 1.31
C MET A 267 13.78 -15.06 1.26
N THR A 268 13.19 -15.27 2.41
CA THR A 268 11.86 -15.86 2.54
C THR A 268 11.01 -14.93 3.40
N ARG A 269 9.80 -14.64 2.95
CA ARG A 269 8.80 -13.87 3.69
C ARG A 269 7.49 -14.64 3.74
N CYS A 270 6.87 -14.68 4.91
CA CYS A 270 5.53 -15.23 5.09
C CYS A 270 4.68 -14.24 5.85
N VAL A 271 3.44 -14.07 5.42
CA VAL A 271 2.44 -13.29 6.16
C VAL A 271 1.15 -14.10 6.18
N VAL A 272 0.56 -14.20 7.35
CA VAL A 272 -0.77 -14.80 7.55
C VAL A 272 -1.65 -13.81 8.29
N GLY A 273 -2.89 -13.70 7.88
CA GLY A 273 -3.83 -12.80 8.50
C GLY A 273 -5.28 -13.20 8.29
N ALA A 274 -6.13 -12.59 9.07
CA ALA A 274 -7.58 -12.71 8.94
C ALA A 274 -8.24 -11.36 9.17
N TRP A 275 -9.37 -11.16 8.50
CA TRP A 275 -10.16 -9.95 8.69
C TRP A 275 -11.64 -10.21 8.49
N TYR A 276 -12.41 -9.46 9.24
CA TYR A 276 -13.85 -9.33 9.08
C TYR A 276 -14.18 -7.84 8.99
N ASN A 277 -14.84 -7.44 7.93
CA ASN A 277 -15.24 -6.04 7.72
C ASN A 277 -16.72 -5.96 7.40
N ASP A 278 -17.49 -5.39 8.32
CA ASP A 278 -18.88 -4.98 8.09
C ASP A 278 -18.91 -3.48 7.86
N PRO A 279 -19.31 -2.99 6.67
CA PRO A 279 -19.36 -1.56 6.37
C PRO A 279 -20.25 -0.73 7.30
N ASN A 280 -21.18 -1.37 8.03
CA ASN A 280 -22.09 -0.72 8.96
C ASN A 280 -21.92 -1.21 10.40
N GLY A 281 -20.83 -1.86 10.70
CA GLY A 281 -20.60 -2.50 11.99
C GLY A 281 -19.12 -2.60 12.33
N ILE A 282 -18.74 -3.78 12.75
CA ILE A 282 -17.39 -4.05 13.26
C ILE A 282 -16.39 -4.28 12.12
N ASP A 283 -15.20 -3.74 12.30
CA ASP A 283 -14.02 -4.01 11.49
C ASP A 283 -12.94 -4.60 12.38
N ILE A 284 -12.57 -5.86 12.13
CA ILE A 284 -11.53 -6.55 12.89
C ILE A 284 -10.57 -7.15 11.90
N ARG A 285 -9.28 -6.90 12.09
CA ARG A 285 -8.24 -7.56 11.32
C ARG A 285 -6.94 -7.70 12.09
N GLY A 286 -6.13 -8.64 11.67
CA GLY A 286 -4.78 -8.81 12.16
C GLY A 286 -3.97 -9.63 11.20
N GLU A 287 -2.67 -9.36 11.20
CA GLU A 287 -1.69 -10.11 10.44
C GLU A 287 -0.45 -10.35 11.30
N TYR A 288 0.19 -11.47 11.05
CA TYR A 288 1.51 -11.81 11.55
C TYR A 288 2.41 -12.16 10.37
N GLY A 289 3.60 -11.58 10.37
CA GLY A 289 4.58 -11.82 9.34
C GLY A 289 5.95 -12.15 9.92
N PHE A 290 6.70 -12.97 9.20
CA PHE A 290 8.11 -13.16 9.45
C PHE A 290 8.90 -13.12 8.15
N MET A 291 10.14 -12.71 8.24
CA MET A 291 11.10 -12.70 7.16
C MET A 291 12.42 -13.30 7.65
N ASN A 292 12.97 -14.17 6.83
CA ASN A 292 14.31 -14.71 7.03
C ASN A 292 15.14 -14.41 5.79
N SER A 293 16.35 -13.94 6.02
CA SER A 293 17.33 -13.73 4.99
C SER A 293 18.69 -14.19 5.46
N LYS A 294 19.45 -14.83 4.60
CA LYS A 294 20.74 -15.42 4.96
C LYS A 294 21.83 -14.87 4.05
N VAL A 295 22.83 -14.31 4.67
CA VAL A 295 24.08 -13.96 3.98
C VAL A 295 25.06 -15.10 4.17
N LYS A 296 25.76 -15.48 3.10
CA LYS A 296 26.71 -16.58 3.14
C LYS A 296 27.84 -16.30 4.14
N GLY A 297 27.89 -17.11 5.20
CA GLY A 297 28.88 -16.98 6.25
C GLY A 297 28.54 -16.02 7.38
N GLU A 298 27.37 -15.36 7.33
CA GLU A 298 26.93 -14.38 8.31
C GLU A 298 25.64 -14.77 9.05
N LYS A 299 25.27 -13.95 10.03
CA LYS A 299 24.06 -14.13 10.83
C LYS A 299 22.81 -14.11 9.95
N VAL A 300 21.89 -15.02 10.24
CA VAL A 300 20.56 -14.99 9.64
C VAL A 300 19.84 -13.72 10.10
N VAL A 301 19.31 -12.99 9.15
CA VAL A 301 18.45 -11.87 9.40
C VAL A 301 17.05 -12.38 9.64
N GLU A 302 16.49 -12.03 10.78
CA GLU A 302 15.11 -12.36 11.13
C GLU A 302 14.35 -11.08 11.45
N GLU A 303 13.21 -10.95 10.83
CA GLU A 303 12.24 -9.90 11.15
C GLU A 303 10.89 -10.52 11.47
N ARG A 304 10.22 -9.96 12.44
CA ARG A 304 8.88 -10.35 12.85
C ARG A 304 8.02 -9.11 13.03
N GLY A 305 6.85 -9.13 12.42
CA GLY A 305 5.87 -8.07 12.56
C GLY A 305 4.50 -8.64 12.85
N ALA A 306 3.71 -7.92 13.62
CA ALA A 306 2.31 -8.24 13.82
C ALA A 306 1.51 -6.97 14.03
N TYR A 307 0.24 -7.01 13.68
CA TYR A 307 -0.73 -6.03 14.15
C TYR A 307 -2.09 -6.67 14.36
N ALA A 308 -2.87 -6.04 15.22
CA ALA A 308 -4.29 -6.31 15.39
C ALA A 308 -5.04 -4.96 15.46
N LEU A 309 -6.13 -4.85 14.71
CA LEU A 309 -6.97 -3.67 14.64
C LEU A 309 -8.41 -4.05 14.92
N VAL A 310 -9.08 -3.21 15.71
CA VAL A 310 -10.54 -3.25 15.89
C VAL A 310 -11.07 -1.85 15.65
N GLY A 311 -12.08 -1.75 14.81
CA GLY A 311 -12.82 -0.54 14.51
C GLY A 311 -14.33 -0.78 14.53
N TYR A 312 -15.10 0.31 14.53
CA TYR A 312 -16.55 0.24 14.46
C TYR A 312 -17.12 1.38 13.59
N HIS A 313 -17.85 1.01 12.55
CA HIS A 313 -18.50 1.97 11.65
C HIS A 313 -19.78 2.53 12.30
N ALA A 314 -19.68 3.67 12.96
CA ALA A 314 -20.77 4.39 13.62
C ALA A 314 -21.24 5.58 12.76
N GLY A 315 -21.92 5.30 11.66
CA GLY A 315 -22.38 6.31 10.71
C GLY A 315 -21.21 7.07 10.06
N LYS A 316 -21.02 8.34 10.41
CA LYS A 316 -19.92 9.17 9.89
C LYS A 316 -18.61 9.02 10.69
N TRP A 317 -18.60 8.24 11.73
CA TRP A 317 -17.48 8.08 12.64
C TRP A 317 -16.94 6.64 12.60
N LEU A 318 -15.64 6.50 12.64
CA LEU A 318 -14.94 5.22 12.70
C LEU A 318 -13.84 5.30 13.78
N PRO A 319 -14.18 5.07 15.05
CA PRO A 319 -13.19 4.84 16.08
C PRO A 319 -12.44 3.54 15.83
N VAL A 320 -11.14 3.55 16.07
CA VAL A 320 -10.26 2.38 15.92
C VAL A 320 -9.24 2.31 17.04
N ILE A 321 -8.89 1.09 17.39
CA ILE A 321 -7.69 0.79 18.17
C ILE A 321 -6.84 -0.18 17.38
N ARG A 322 -5.53 0.05 17.35
CA ARG A 322 -4.56 -0.87 16.71
C ARG A 322 -3.37 -1.07 17.63
N TRP A 323 -3.01 -2.31 17.83
CA TRP A 323 -1.72 -2.71 18.34
C TRP A 323 -0.81 -3.11 17.18
N ASP A 324 0.44 -2.63 17.19
CA ASP A 324 1.49 -3.00 16.25
C ASP A 324 2.72 -3.46 17.02
N MET A 325 3.41 -4.48 16.54
CA MET A 325 4.74 -4.83 17.01
C MET A 325 5.67 -5.07 15.83
N TYR A 326 6.93 -4.76 16.02
CA TYR A 326 7.99 -5.10 15.08
C TYR A 326 9.27 -5.44 15.80
N LYS A 327 9.97 -6.46 15.32
CA LYS A 327 11.27 -6.91 15.82
C LYS A 327 12.19 -7.22 14.66
N ASP A 328 13.40 -6.74 14.75
CA ASP A 328 14.47 -6.86 13.78
C ASP A 328 15.75 -7.25 14.52
N ASN A 329 16.37 -8.36 14.15
CA ASN A 329 17.59 -8.81 14.78
C ASN A 329 18.88 -8.26 14.14
N ILE A 330 18.76 -7.51 13.05
CA ILE A 330 19.90 -6.84 12.41
C ILE A 330 20.25 -5.59 13.18
N ASN A 331 19.22 -4.80 13.48
CA ASN A 331 19.30 -3.57 14.26
C ASN A 331 18.48 -3.68 15.55
N PRO A 332 18.82 -4.59 16.47
CA PRO A 332 18.01 -4.86 17.64
C PRO A 332 17.87 -3.65 18.59
N LEU A 333 18.74 -2.64 18.43
CA LEU A 333 18.74 -1.41 19.23
C LEU A 333 18.07 -0.22 18.50
N SER A 334 17.52 -0.43 17.32
CA SER A 334 16.90 0.65 16.56
C SER A 334 15.48 0.98 17.06
N ALA A 335 15.03 2.22 16.81
CA ALA A 335 13.66 2.66 17.06
C ALA A 335 12.59 1.88 16.29
N ASN A 336 12.98 0.97 15.41
CA ASN A 336 12.05 0.08 14.71
C ASN A 336 11.60 -1.10 15.55
N ASN A 337 12.33 -1.44 16.63
CA ASN A 337 11.98 -2.50 17.56
C ASN A 337 11.06 -1.96 18.65
N TYR A 338 9.76 -2.07 18.45
CA TYR A 338 8.79 -1.50 19.38
C TYR A 338 7.50 -2.33 19.50
N ASN A 339 6.75 -2.05 20.54
CA ASN A 339 5.31 -2.26 20.62
C ASN A 339 4.62 -0.90 20.55
N ARG A 340 3.58 -0.80 19.73
CA ARG A 340 2.84 0.45 19.53
C ARG A 340 1.36 0.22 19.75
N ILE A 341 0.74 1.13 20.49
CA ILE A 341 -0.71 1.25 20.58
C ILE A 341 -1.10 2.52 19.82
N LEU A 342 -2.08 2.40 18.93
CA LEU A 342 -2.66 3.49 18.20
C LEU A 342 -4.15 3.58 18.52
N LEU A 343 -4.57 4.76 18.94
CA LEU A 343 -5.97 5.13 19.08
C LEU A 343 -6.32 6.08 17.94
N GLY A 344 -7.38 5.81 17.23
CA GLY A 344 -7.80 6.61 16.10
C GLY A 344 -9.29 6.86 16.08
N CYS A 345 -9.67 7.95 15.43
CA CYS A 345 -11.06 8.20 15.06
C CYS A 345 -11.09 8.92 13.72
N THR A 346 -11.76 8.33 12.75
CA THR A 346 -11.94 8.95 11.44
C THR A 346 -13.35 9.53 11.34
N PHE A 347 -13.45 10.83 11.04
CA PHE A 347 -14.70 11.49 10.67
C PHE A 347 -14.83 11.53 9.16
N GLN A 348 -15.93 11.00 8.64
CA GLN A 348 -16.26 10.98 7.21
C GLN A 348 -17.56 11.73 6.95
N PRO A 349 -17.52 13.07 6.78
CA PRO A 349 -18.72 13.89 6.55
C PRO A 349 -19.47 13.51 5.28
N ILE A 350 -18.73 13.19 4.21
CA ILE A 350 -19.22 12.74 2.90
C ILE A 350 -18.30 11.63 2.36
N ALA A 351 -18.76 10.90 1.37
CA ALA A 351 -18.04 9.74 0.81
C ALA A 351 -16.60 10.06 0.33
N ASN A 352 -16.38 11.29 -0.13
CA ASN A 352 -15.11 11.72 -0.71
C ASN A 352 -14.16 12.42 0.26
N VAL A 353 -14.57 12.64 1.51
CA VAL A 353 -13.76 13.35 2.51
C VAL A 353 -13.64 12.52 3.78
N LYS A 354 -12.40 12.28 4.21
CA LYS A 354 -12.07 11.66 5.50
C LYS A 354 -11.15 12.56 6.31
N VAL A 355 -11.39 12.64 7.61
CA VAL A 355 -10.56 13.38 8.55
C VAL A 355 -10.15 12.42 9.68
N PRO A 356 -9.09 11.62 9.50
CA PRO A 356 -8.53 10.78 10.55
C PRO A 356 -7.71 11.59 11.55
N LEU A 357 -7.99 11.38 12.83
CA LEU A 357 -7.17 11.77 13.97
C LEU A 357 -6.59 10.49 14.59
N ASN A 358 -5.28 10.39 14.67
CA ASN A 358 -4.60 9.26 15.28
C ASN A 358 -3.65 9.73 16.38
N TYR A 359 -3.64 9.00 17.49
CA TYR A 359 -2.61 9.06 18.51
C TYR A 359 -1.90 7.73 18.60
N GLY A 360 -0.58 7.71 18.44
CA GLY A 360 0.26 6.53 18.51
C GLY A 360 1.28 6.65 19.65
N LEU A 361 1.37 5.62 20.48
CA LEU A 361 2.37 5.48 21.51
C LEU A 361 3.24 4.27 21.21
N SER A 362 4.50 4.49 20.85
CA SER A 362 5.51 3.44 20.71
C SER A 362 6.26 3.26 22.04
N LEU A 363 6.39 2.01 22.46
CA LEU A 363 7.07 1.59 23.68
C LEU A 363 8.29 0.75 23.30
N TYR A 364 9.43 1.08 23.90
CA TYR A 364 10.70 0.41 23.64
C TYR A 364 11.11 -0.46 24.82
N ASN A 365 11.81 -1.57 24.53
CA ASN A 365 12.43 -2.38 25.58
C ASN A 365 13.65 -1.66 26.15
N LYS A 366 14.20 -2.18 27.27
CA LYS A 366 15.30 -1.55 27.99
C LYS A 366 16.58 -1.38 27.16
N ASP A 367 16.87 -2.32 26.25
CA ASP A 367 18.08 -2.25 25.44
C ASP A 367 17.96 -1.15 24.37
N VAL A 368 16.79 -1.05 23.75
CA VAL A 368 16.47 0.01 22.78
C VAL A 368 16.38 1.36 23.49
N GLU A 369 15.77 1.42 24.68
CA GLU A 369 15.73 2.61 25.51
C GLU A 369 17.14 3.14 25.82
N THR A 370 18.03 2.24 26.23
CA THR A 370 19.42 2.61 26.53
C THR A 370 20.13 3.18 25.29
N ALA A 371 19.92 2.59 24.14
CA ALA A 371 20.51 3.04 22.88
C ALA A 371 19.94 4.38 22.39
N LEU A 372 18.63 4.55 22.49
CA LEU A 372 17.93 5.76 22.04
C LEU A 372 17.99 6.88 23.09
N GLY A 373 18.04 6.52 24.40
CA GLY A 373 17.95 7.40 25.55
C GLY A 373 16.53 7.92 25.82
N TYR A 374 15.51 7.18 25.35
CA TYR A 374 14.10 7.36 25.69
C TYR A 374 13.34 6.05 25.49
N ASN A 375 12.29 5.82 26.29
CA ASN A 375 11.52 4.59 26.26
C ASN A 375 10.15 4.73 25.60
N LYS A 376 9.76 5.94 25.26
CA LYS A 376 8.45 6.25 24.67
C LYS A 376 8.59 7.22 23.50
N HIS A 377 7.76 7.03 22.49
CA HIS A 377 7.61 7.98 21.41
C HIS A 377 6.12 8.18 21.12
N HIS A 378 5.70 9.41 21.24
CA HIS A 378 4.33 9.85 21.01
C HIS A 378 4.21 10.42 19.59
N GLN A 379 3.11 10.13 18.92
CA GLN A 379 2.77 10.72 17.64
C GLN A 379 1.29 11.09 17.61
N ILE A 380 0.98 12.30 17.16
CA ILE A 380 -0.38 12.73 16.87
C ILE A 380 -0.43 13.11 15.39
N GLN A 381 -1.43 12.59 14.67
CA GLN A 381 -1.64 12.90 13.28
C GLN A 381 -3.08 13.32 13.06
N LEU A 382 -3.28 14.52 12.55
CA LEU A 382 -4.57 15.01 12.07
C LEU A 382 -4.46 15.26 10.58
N MET A 383 -5.14 14.46 9.78
CA MET A 383 -5.04 14.54 8.32
C MET A 383 -6.41 14.80 7.69
N GLY A 384 -6.41 15.46 6.55
CA GLY A 384 -7.51 15.51 5.62
C GLY A 384 -7.20 14.62 4.41
N LEU A 385 -8.15 13.77 4.02
CA LEU A 385 -8.07 12.97 2.81
C LEU A 385 -9.25 13.32 1.92
N PHE A 386 -8.96 13.78 0.71
CA PHE A 386 -9.92 14.26 -0.29
C PHE A 386 -9.80 13.40 -1.54
N LYS A 387 -10.88 12.70 -1.91
CA LYS A 387 -10.97 11.88 -3.12
C LYS A 387 -11.67 12.63 -4.24
N PHE A 388 -11.26 12.42 -5.46
CA PHE A 388 -11.88 12.98 -6.67
C PHE A 388 -11.93 11.96 -7.81
#